data_bb5f9fd7040e502960003711ff4d881b
#
_entry.id   bb5f9fd7040e502960003711ff4d881b
#
_cell.length_a   1.000
_cell.length_b   1.000
_cell.length_c   1.000
_cell.angle_alpha   90.00
_cell.angle_beta   90.00
_cell.angle_gamma   90.00
#
_symmetry.space_group_name_H-M   'P 1'
#
loop_
_entity.id
_entity.type
_entity.pdbx_description
1 polymer ?
#
loop_
_entity_poly.entity_id
_entity_poly.type
_entity_poly.pdbx_seq_one_letter_code
_entity_poly.pdbx_strand_id
1 'polypeptide(L)'
;VYVATCFQLDHRAKSASGRPIITQRAYVATRLGLEAFEQQLYAQVLQQGLQNAEHVVVLADGAAWIWNIANNRYPYATHRLDLWHLKEHLWEIAHELYGSGSSQAKEWIKPLLHKIEHKKDGILDAISSLDQLKEIFENKSKAIDKQIAYFQSHQSKMDYPNAKKREEPLGSGAIESTCKQYQGRFKRP
;
A
#
# COMPACT_ATOMS: atom_id res chain seq x y z
N VAL A 1 10.40 -15.42 -2.83
CA VAL A 1 11.39 -14.39 -2.48
C VAL A 1 10.70 -13.29 -1.70
N TYR A 2 11.24 -12.96 -0.52
CA TYR A 2 10.78 -11.84 0.28
C TYR A 2 11.65 -10.62 -0.04
N VAL A 3 11.04 -9.46 -0.22
CA VAL A 3 11.75 -8.22 -0.57
C VAL A 3 11.23 -7.08 0.27
N ALA A 4 12.14 -6.25 0.77
CA ALA A 4 11.80 -4.98 1.39
C ALA A 4 12.81 -3.89 0.98
N THR A 5 12.40 -2.64 1.13
CA THR A 5 13.29 -1.48 1.06
C THR A 5 13.03 -0.57 2.25
N CYS A 6 14.07 0.01 2.80
CA CYS A 6 13.98 1.00 3.85
C CYS A 6 14.83 2.23 3.50
N PHE A 7 14.36 3.40 3.90
CA PHE A 7 15.00 4.68 3.64
C PHE A 7 14.49 5.75 4.61
N GLN A 8 15.28 6.79 4.78
CA GLN A 8 14.89 7.98 5.52
C GLN A 8 14.24 8.99 4.55
N LEU A 9 13.16 9.65 4.98
CA LEU A 9 12.46 10.64 4.16
C LEU A 9 13.30 11.89 3.90
N ASP A 10 14.25 12.19 4.78
CA ASP A 10 15.17 13.31 4.63
C ASP A 10 16.19 13.08 3.50
N HIS A 11 16.43 11.83 3.14
CA HIS A 11 17.28 11.46 1.99
C HIS A 11 16.49 11.49 0.67
N ARG A 12 15.74 12.57 0.43
CA ARG A 12 15.02 12.81 -0.82
C ARG A 12 15.57 14.04 -1.53
N ALA A 13 15.71 13.96 -2.84
CA ALA A 13 15.95 15.09 -3.73
C ALA A 13 14.69 15.33 -4.59
N LYS A 14 14.57 16.49 -5.21
CA LYS A 14 13.56 16.75 -6.24
C LYS A 14 14.18 16.57 -7.62
N SER A 15 13.49 15.83 -8.48
CA SER A 15 13.85 15.75 -9.90
C SER A 15 13.64 17.10 -10.60
N ALA A 16 14.12 17.25 -11.81
CA ALA A 16 13.85 18.42 -12.65
C ALA A 16 12.34 18.67 -12.87
N SER A 17 11.51 17.62 -12.80
CA SER A 17 10.05 17.71 -12.86
C SER A 17 9.37 17.91 -11.50
N GLY A 18 10.12 18.17 -10.43
CA GLY A 18 9.60 18.38 -9.07
C GLY A 18 9.21 17.09 -8.33
N ARG A 19 9.42 15.91 -8.92
CA ARG A 19 9.07 14.63 -8.27
C ARG A 19 10.10 14.26 -7.21
N PRO A 20 9.69 13.76 -6.03
CA PRO A 20 10.62 13.29 -5.03
C PRO A 20 11.37 12.06 -5.53
N ILE A 21 12.69 12.08 -5.36
CA ILE A 21 13.58 10.95 -5.64
C ILE A 21 14.24 10.55 -4.33
N ILE A 22 14.16 9.25 -4.00
CA ILE A 22 14.88 8.67 -2.87
C ILE A 22 16.35 8.53 -3.30
N THR A 23 17.24 9.28 -2.67
CA THR A 23 18.66 9.29 -3.01
C THR A 23 19.46 8.20 -2.32
N GLN A 24 19.01 7.78 -1.13
CA GLN A 24 19.64 6.72 -0.35
C GLN A 24 18.57 5.76 0.17
N ARG A 25 18.76 4.47 -0.10
CA ARG A 25 17.88 3.40 0.38
C ARG A 25 18.67 2.11 0.55
N ALA A 26 18.21 1.30 1.49
CA ALA A 26 18.71 -0.05 1.67
C ALA A 26 17.67 -1.08 1.24
N TYR A 27 18.15 -2.28 0.92
CA TYR A 27 17.34 -3.36 0.40
C TYR A 27 17.57 -4.64 1.19
N VAL A 28 16.50 -5.39 1.38
CA VAL A 28 16.56 -6.76 1.86
C VAL A 28 15.87 -7.65 0.85
N ALA A 29 16.53 -8.71 0.44
CA ALA A 29 15.94 -9.73 -0.42
C ALA A 29 16.45 -11.10 -0.01
N THR A 30 15.57 -12.04 0.27
CA THR A 30 15.95 -13.39 0.71
C THR A 30 15.02 -14.47 0.18
N ARG A 31 15.55 -15.70 0.06
CA ARG A 31 14.82 -16.94 -0.22
C ARG A 31 14.84 -17.91 0.97
N LEU A 32 15.47 -17.52 2.06
CA LEU A 32 15.72 -18.36 3.23
C LEU A 32 14.52 -18.50 4.20
N GLY A 33 13.37 -17.97 3.79
CA GLY A 33 12.14 -18.03 4.59
C GLY A 33 11.82 -16.70 5.30
N LEU A 34 10.67 -16.68 5.97
CA LEU A 34 10.12 -15.48 6.60
C LEU A 34 10.95 -15.02 7.80
N GLU A 35 11.40 -15.95 8.62
CA GLU A 35 12.20 -15.64 9.81
C GLU A 35 13.53 -14.97 9.44
N ALA A 36 14.24 -15.52 8.45
CA ALA A 36 15.48 -14.92 7.97
C ALA A 36 15.24 -13.54 7.36
N PHE A 37 14.13 -13.38 6.64
CA PHE A 37 13.72 -12.07 6.11
C PHE A 37 13.49 -11.05 7.23
N GLU A 38 12.75 -11.42 8.26
CA GLU A 38 12.43 -10.56 9.40
C GLU A 38 13.71 -10.11 10.13
N GLN A 39 14.63 -11.04 10.40
CA GLN A 39 15.92 -10.73 11.05
C GLN A 39 16.77 -9.78 10.19
N GLN A 40 16.91 -10.06 8.90
CA GLN A 40 17.67 -9.22 7.98
C GLN A 40 17.05 -7.83 7.83
N LEU A 41 15.72 -7.74 7.72
CA LEU A 41 15.01 -6.47 7.65
C LEU A 41 15.22 -5.66 8.91
N TYR A 42 15.07 -6.26 10.08
CA TYR A 42 15.26 -5.57 11.36
C TYR A 42 16.69 -5.03 11.50
N ALA A 43 17.71 -5.85 11.20
CA ALA A 43 19.10 -5.41 11.22
C ALA A 43 19.34 -4.22 10.26
N GLN A 44 18.76 -4.29 9.06
CA GLN A 44 18.92 -3.23 8.07
C GLN A 44 18.21 -1.93 8.48
N VAL A 45 17.03 -2.00 9.08
CA VAL A 45 16.29 -0.83 9.56
C VAL A 45 17.02 -0.17 10.75
N LEU A 46 17.64 -0.96 11.63
CA LEU A 46 18.51 -0.44 12.69
C LEU A 46 19.70 0.34 12.12
N GLN A 47 20.37 -0.18 11.08
CA GLN A 47 21.46 0.52 10.39
C GLN A 47 21.00 1.82 9.71
N GLN A 48 19.72 1.89 9.31
CA GLN A 48 19.11 3.11 8.78
C GLN A 48 18.67 4.11 9.86
N GLY A 49 18.96 3.83 11.13
CA GLY A 49 18.71 4.77 12.23
C GLY A 49 17.33 4.66 12.89
N LEU A 50 16.69 3.50 12.86
CA LEU A 50 15.38 3.26 13.50
C LEU A 50 15.32 3.81 14.93
N GLN A 51 16.40 3.66 15.72
CA GLN A 51 16.45 4.06 17.12
C GLN A 51 16.31 5.57 17.32
N ASN A 52 16.65 6.38 16.31
CA ASN A 52 16.61 7.84 16.36
C ASN A 52 15.44 8.42 15.53
N ALA A 53 14.61 7.55 14.94
CA ALA A 53 13.51 7.99 14.11
C ALA A 53 12.35 8.48 14.97
N GLU A 54 11.95 9.75 14.81
CA GLU A 54 10.78 10.30 15.48
C GLU A 54 9.47 9.71 14.94
N HIS A 55 9.47 9.30 13.69
CA HIS A 55 8.31 8.73 13.03
C HIS A 55 8.70 7.61 12.06
N VAL A 56 8.04 6.48 12.17
CA VAL A 56 8.26 5.29 11.33
C VAL A 56 6.97 4.94 10.61
N VAL A 57 7.07 4.67 9.31
CA VAL A 57 5.95 4.22 8.49
C VAL A 57 6.28 2.85 7.89
N VAL A 58 5.39 1.90 8.07
CA VAL A 58 5.40 0.61 7.35
C VAL A 58 4.33 0.66 6.29
N LEU A 59 4.75 0.62 5.02
CA LEU A 59 3.87 0.64 3.86
C LEU A 59 3.90 -0.71 3.15
N ALA A 60 2.73 -1.31 2.90
CA ALA A 60 2.62 -2.65 2.31
C ALA A 60 1.31 -2.88 1.55
N ASP A 61 1.25 -3.98 0.81
CA ASP A 61 0.15 -4.40 -0.07
C ASP A 61 -1.07 -5.06 0.64
N GLY A 62 -1.01 -5.21 1.95
CA GLY A 62 -2.12 -5.81 2.71
C GLY A 62 -1.92 -7.27 3.08
N ALA A 63 -0.84 -7.93 2.68
CA ALA A 63 -0.57 -9.31 3.05
C ALA A 63 -0.40 -9.48 4.58
N ALA A 64 -1.13 -10.43 5.15
CA ALA A 64 -1.21 -10.63 6.61
C ALA A 64 0.16 -10.84 7.27
N TRP A 65 1.07 -11.56 6.61
CA TRP A 65 2.42 -11.82 7.16
C TRP A 65 3.23 -10.53 7.34
N ILE A 66 3.04 -9.52 6.47
CA ILE A 66 3.72 -8.23 6.60
C ILE A 66 3.22 -7.50 7.83
N TRP A 67 1.91 -7.48 8.05
CA TRP A 67 1.31 -6.84 9.23
C TRP A 67 1.69 -7.54 10.53
N ASN A 68 1.88 -8.86 10.50
CA ASN A 68 2.40 -9.60 11.66
C ASN A 68 3.83 -9.15 12.02
N ILE A 69 4.72 -9.03 11.04
CA ILE A 69 6.07 -8.47 11.26
C ILE A 69 5.98 -7.03 11.76
N ALA A 70 5.15 -6.20 11.12
CA ALA A 70 5.00 -4.80 11.48
C ALA A 70 4.51 -4.62 12.93
N ASN A 71 3.50 -5.38 13.34
CA ASN A 71 2.99 -5.35 14.71
C ASN A 71 4.02 -5.82 15.76
N ASN A 72 4.79 -6.86 15.41
CA ASN A 72 5.74 -7.46 16.34
C ASN A 72 7.03 -6.64 16.48
N ARG A 73 7.57 -6.13 15.38
CA ARG A 73 8.88 -5.45 15.33
C ARG A 73 8.79 -3.93 15.37
N TYR A 74 7.68 -3.37 14.90
CA TYR A 74 7.50 -1.92 14.77
C TYR A 74 6.13 -1.48 15.34
N PRO A 75 5.82 -1.81 16.62
CA PRO A 75 4.48 -1.59 17.18
C PRO A 75 4.07 -0.11 17.25
N TYR A 76 5.05 0.80 17.24
CA TYR A 76 4.81 2.26 17.25
C TYR A 76 4.79 2.88 15.85
N ALA A 77 5.04 2.08 14.80
CA ALA A 77 5.01 2.58 13.44
C ALA A 77 3.58 2.87 12.96
N THR A 78 3.44 3.88 12.14
CA THR A 78 2.22 4.07 11.35
C THR A 78 2.17 3.00 10.26
N HIS A 79 1.16 2.15 10.30
CA HIS A 79 0.94 1.16 9.25
C HIS A 79 0.09 1.77 8.14
N ARG A 80 0.53 1.61 6.89
CA ARG A 80 -0.16 2.17 5.72
C ARG A 80 -0.34 1.13 4.63
N LEU A 81 -1.59 0.95 4.21
CA LEU A 81 -1.91 0.16 3.03
C LEU A 81 -1.48 0.93 1.77
N ASP A 82 -0.86 0.23 0.83
CA ASP A 82 -0.52 0.80 -0.47
C ASP A 82 -1.77 1.32 -1.19
N LEU A 83 -1.76 2.61 -1.54
CA LEU A 83 -2.87 3.25 -2.24
C LEU A 83 -3.15 2.64 -3.62
N TRP A 84 -2.09 2.18 -4.32
CA TRP A 84 -2.26 1.57 -5.64
C TRP A 84 -2.92 0.21 -5.53
N HIS A 85 -2.53 -0.58 -4.52
CA HIS A 85 -3.15 -1.86 -4.23
C HIS A 85 -4.62 -1.70 -3.80
N LEU A 86 -4.93 -0.68 -2.99
CA LEU A 86 -6.32 -0.32 -2.69
C LEU A 86 -7.11 0.01 -3.96
N LYS A 87 -6.51 0.80 -4.88
CA LYS A 87 -7.14 1.14 -6.16
C LYS A 87 -7.41 -0.11 -7.01
N GLU A 88 -6.47 -1.05 -7.04
CA GLU A 88 -6.66 -2.34 -7.73
C GLU A 88 -7.89 -3.07 -7.19
N HIS A 89 -8.02 -3.22 -5.88
CA HIS A 89 -9.18 -3.83 -5.24
C HIS A 89 -10.51 -3.14 -5.60
N LEU A 90 -10.52 -1.81 -5.64
CA LEU A 90 -11.73 -1.06 -6.06
C LEU A 90 -12.05 -1.27 -7.54
N TRP A 91 -11.03 -1.33 -8.40
CA TRP A 91 -11.23 -1.60 -9.82
C TRP A 91 -11.67 -3.02 -10.07
N GLU A 92 -11.14 -4.01 -9.35
CA GLU A 92 -11.57 -5.42 -9.45
C GLU A 92 -13.06 -5.56 -9.18
N ILE A 93 -13.56 -5.03 -8.05
CA ILE A 93 -14.98 -5.11 -7.74
C ILE A 93 -15.84 -4.31 -8.73
N ALA A 94 -15.40 -3.13 -9.18
CA ALA A 94 -16.13 -2.35 -10.17
C ALA A 94 -16.25 -3.09 -11.51
N HIS A 95 -15.18 -3.74 -11.96
CA HIS A 95 -15.21 -4.55 -13.18
C HIS A 95 -16.10 -5.78 -13.03
N GLU A 96 -16.16 -6.37 -11.84
CA GLU A 96 -17.06 -7.48 -11.56
C GLU A 96 -18.53 -7.06 -11.59
N LEU A 97 -18.85 -5.86 -11.07
CA LEU A 97 -20.22 -5.35 -11.01
C LEU A 97 -20.70 -4.81 -12.36
N TYR A 98 -19.89 -3.97 -13.00
CA TYR A 98 -20.31 -3.19 -14.18
C TYR A 98 -19.68 -3.66 -15.49
N GLY A 99 -18.79 -4.64 -15.46
CA GLY A 99 -18.02 -5.08 -16.62
C GLY A 99 -16.72 -4.32 -16.82
N SER A 100 -15.73 -5.01 -17.39
CA SER A 100 -14.41 -4.45 -17.65
C SER A 100 -14.49 -3.33 -18.68
N GLY A 101 -13.87 -2.20 -18.40
CA GLY A 101 -13.78 -1.05 -19.29
C GLY A 101 -15.06 -0.19 -19.41
N SER A 102 -16.13 -0.52 -18.64
CA SER A 102 -17.40 0.21 -18.70
C SER A 102 -17.27 1.66 -18.19
N SER A 103 -18.11 2.56 -18.73
CA SER A 103 -18.23 3.94 -18.25
C SER A 103 -18.78 3.97 -16.82
N GLN A 104 -19.73 3.09 -16.51
CA GLN A 104 -20.36 2.96 -15.20
C GLN A 104 -19.34 2.64 -14.10
N ALA A 105 -18.40 1.70 -14.34
CA ALA A 105 -17.30 1.43 -13.42
C ALA A 105 -16.47 2.69 -13.14
N LYS A 106 -16.12 3.46 -14.19
CA LYS A 106 -15.35 4.70 -14.05
C LYS A 106 -16.10 5.78 -13.27
N GLU A 107 -17.39 5.95 -13.55
CA GLU A 107 -18.26 6.92 -12.90
C GLU A 107 -18.43 6.60 -11.42
N TRP A 108 -18.57 5.32 -11.08
CA TRP A 108 -18.68 4.87 -9.70
C TRP A 108 -17.37 5.06 -8.91
N ILE A 109 -16.22 4.67 -9.49
CA ILE A 109 -14.93 4.71 -8.79
C ILE A 109 -14.38 6.13 -8.58
N LYS A 110 -14.46 7.00 -9.59
CA LYS A 110 -13.83 8.32 -9.55
C LYS A 110 -14.12 9.13 -8.28
N PRO A 111 -15.39 9.34 -7.89
CA PRO A 111 -15.71 10.08 -6.67
C PRO A 111 -15.21 9.38 -5.40
N LEU A 112 -15.23 8.05 -5.36
CA LEU A 112 -14.75 7.28 -4.21
C LEU A 112 -13.24 7.42 -4.03
N LEU A 113 -12.46 7.29 -5.10
CA LEU A 113 -11.02 7.49 -5.06
C LEU A 113 -10.66 8.91 -4.60
N HIS A 114 -11.37 9.91 -5.10
CA HIS A 114 -11.15 11.28 -4.67
C HIS A 114 -11.39 11.45 -3.15
N LYS A 115 -12.47 10.88 -2.63
CA LYS A 115 -12.76 10.93 -1.19
C LYS A 115 -11.71 10.19 -0.38
N ILE A 116 -11.30 9.00 -0.78
CA ILE A 116 -10.26 8.19 -0.11
C ILE A 116 -8.95 8.97 -0.03
N GLU A 117 -8.57 9.66 -1.09
CA GLU A 117 -7.31 10.39 -1.15
C GLU A 117 -7.31 11.72 -0.40
N HIS A 118 -8.47 12.34 -0.18
CA HIS A 118 -8.54 13.73 0.30
C HIS A 118 -9.39 13.93 1.55
N LYS A 119 -10.20 12.93 1.95
CA LYS A 119 -11.09 13.01 3.11
C LYS A 119 -10.66 11.98 4.16
N LYS A 120 -10.58 12.41 5.42
CA LYS A 120 -10.40 11.46 6.52
C LYS A 120 -11.55 10.44 6.49
N ASP A 121 -11.20 9.17 6.70
CA ASP A 121 -12.15 8.05 6.64
C ASP A 121 -12.92 7.92 5.30
N GLY A 122 -12.35 8.46 4.20
CA GLY A 122 -12.97 8.40 2.87
C GLY A 122 -13.28 6.97 2.36
N ILE A 123 -12.62 5.96 2.92
CA ILE A 123 -12.92 4.55 2.63
C ILE A 123 -14.32 4.12 3.11
N LEU A 124 -14.88 4.77 4.13
CA LEU A 124 -16.23 4.48 4.61
C LEU A 124 -17.29 4.80 3.56
N ASP A 125 -17.06 5.82 2.74
CA ASP A 125 -17.93 6.13 1.61
C ASP A 125 -17.95 4.98 0.59
N ALA A 126 -16.80 4.32 0.35
CA ALA A 126 -16.71 3.17 -0.55
C ALA A 126 -17.39 1.92 0.04
N ILE A 127 -17.18 1.66 1.33
CA ILE A 127 -17.84 0.56 2.05
C ILE A 127 -19.37 0.73 2.02
N SER A 128 -19.86 1.93 2.35
CA SER A 128 -21.29 2.25 2.32
C SER A 128 -21.88 2.11 0.91
N SER A 129 -21.16 2.58 -0.12
CA SER A 129 -21.59 2.43 -1.51
C SER A 129 -21.66 0.97 -1.94
N LEU A 130 -20.68 0.15 -1.56
CA LEU A 130 -20.70 -1.29 -1.84
C LEU A 130 -21.87 -2.00 -1.14
N ASP A 131 -22.15 -1.64 0.10
CA ASP A 131 -23.25 -2.21 0.85
C ASP A 131 -24.61 -1.94 0.18
N GLN A 132 -24.83 -0.72 -0.30
CA GLN A 132 -26.02 -0.34 -1.07
C GLN A 132 -26.13 -1.11 -2.41
N LEU A 133 -25.01 -1.43 -3.04
CA LEU A 133 -25.01 -2.17 -4.30
C LEU A 133 -25.40 -3.65 -4.15
N LYS A 134 -25.41 -4.23 -2.95
CA LYS A 134 -25.85 -5.61 -2.71
C LYS A 134 -27.30 -5.85 -3.13
N GLU A 135 -28.16 -4.86 -2.92
CA GLU A 135 -29.58 -4.94 -3.31
C GLU A 135 -29.77 -4.98 -4.84
N ILE A 136 -28.84 -4.34 -5.57
CA ILE A 136 -28.86 -4.25 -7.04
C ILE A 136 -28.20 -5.47 -7.68
N PHE A 137 -27.12 -5.96 -7.06
CA PHE A 137 -26.30 -7.05 -7.57
C PHE A 137 -26.34 -8.26 -6.63
N GLU A 138 -27.55 -8.81 -6.38
CA GLU A 138 -27.76 -9.93 -5.46
C GLU A 138 -26.86 -11.13 -5.77
N ASN A 139 -26.68 -11.46 -7.05
CA ASN A 139 -25.83 -12.57 -7.52
C ASN A 139 -24.32 -12.33 -7.29
N LYS A 140 -23.91 -11.10 -6.93
CA LYS A 140 -22.54 -10.70 -6.62
C LYS A 140 -22.32 -10.38 -5.14
N SER A 141 -23.33 -10.59 -4.30
CA SER A 141 -23.31 -10.26 -2.87
C SER A 141 -22.05 -10.80 -2.16
N LYS A 142 -21.66 -12.06 -2.43
CA LYS A 142 -20.45 -12.66 -1.84
C LYS A 142 -19.16 -11.94 -2.20
N ALA A 143 -19.03 -11.46 -3.44
CA ALA A 143 -17.86 -10.70 -3.88
C ALA A 143 -17.83 -9.33 -3.21
N ILE A 144 -18.98 -8.68 -3.09
CA ILE A 144 -19.12 -7.40 -2.39
C ILE A 144 -18.76 -7.57 -0.91
N ASP A 145 -19.29 -8.60 -0.22
CA ASP A 145 -18.99 -8.87 1.19
C ASP A 145 -17.50 -9.11 1.43
N LYS A 146 -16.86 -9.88 0.56
CA LYS A 146 -15.40 -10.10 0.62
C LYS A 146 -14.64 -8.78 0.54
N GLN A 147 -15.03 -7.89 -0.36
CA GLN A 147 -14.36 -6.62 -0.57
C GLN A 147 -14.60 -5.65 0.60
N ILE A 148 -15.83 -5.61 1.13
CA ILE A 148 -16.15 -4.83 2.34
C ILE A 148 -15.30 -5.31 3.52
N ALA A 149 -15.23 -6.61 3.77
CA ALA A 149 -14.43 -7.19 4.85
C ALA A 149 -12.93 -6.83 4.70
N TYR A 150 -12.40 -6.87 3.47
CA TYR A 150 -11.03 -6.43 3.20
C TYR A 150 -10.83 -4.95 3.58
N PHE A 151 -11.71 -4.05 3.14
CA PHE A 151 -11.58 -2.62 3.45
C PHE A 151 -11.73 -2.35 4.95
N GLN A 152 -12.67 -3.00 5.63
CA GLN A 152 -12.86 -2.87 7.08
C GLN A 152 -11.62 -3.32 7.86
N SER A 153 -11.00 -4.45 7.47
CA SER A 153 -9.80 -4.98 8.13
C SER A 153 -8.56 -4.10 7.98
N HIS A 154 -8.55 -3.23 6.96
CA HIS A 154 -7.43 -2.33 6.67
C HIS A 154 -7.75 -0.85 6.88
N GLN A 155 -8.95 -0.50 7.34
CA GLN A 155 -9.42 0.89 7.47
C GLN A 155 -8.44 1.79 8.23
N SER A 156 -7.92 1.31 9.35
CA SER A 156 -6.95 2.07 10.17
C SER A 156 -5.63 2.39 9.47
N LYS A 157 -5.36 1.74 8.32
CA LYS A 157 -4.13 1.88 7.54
C LYS A 157 -4.31 2.78 6.30
N MET A 158 -5.45 3.46 6.18
CA MET A 158 -5.84 4.21 4.97
C MET A 158 -5.90 5.73 5.18
N ASP A 159 -5.17 6.28 6.14
CA ASP A 159 -5.13 7.74 6.37
C ASP A 159 -4.20 8.43 5.36
N TYR A 160 -4.62 8.44 4.09
CA TYR A 160 -3.87 9.06 3.00
C TYR A 160 -3.85 10.60 3.05
N PRO A 161 -4.91 11.31 3.51
CA PRO A 161 -4.85 12.77 3.63
C PRO A 161 -3.74 13.26 4.55
N ASN A 162 -3.55 12.62 5.71
CA ASN A 162 -2.47 12.96 6.63
C ASN A 162 -1.10 12.55 6.07
N ALA A 163 -1.02 11.43 5.37
CA ALA A 163 0.20 11.02 4.67
C ALA A 163 0.64 12.06 3.63
N LYS A 164 -0.31 12.57 2.83
CA LYS A 164 -0.03 13.63 1.85
C LYS A 164 0.48 14.92 2.52
N LYS A 165 -0.14 15.33 3.64
CA LYS A 165 0.29 16.51 4.40
C LYS A 165 1.71 16.39 4.94
N ARG A 166 2.13 15.17 5.29
CA ARG A 166 3.49 14.87 5.78
C ARG A 166 4.47 14.53 4.66
N GLU A 167 4.04 14.62 3.41
CA GLU A 167 4.81 14.22 2.24
C GLU A 167 5.34 12.77 2.31
N GLU A 168 4.61 11.88 2.96
CA GLU A 168 4.96 10.48 3.11
C GLU A 168 4.56 9.66 1.88
N PRO A 169 5.25 8.54 1.59
CA PRO A 169 4.89 7.67 0.48
C PRO A 169 3.47 7.11 0.64
N LEU A 170 2.73 7.09 -0.46
CA LEU A 170 1.39 6.51 -0.51
C LEU A 170 1.35 5.13 -1.16
N GLY A 171 2.41 4.75 -1.85
CA GLY A 171 2.50 3.51 -2.60
C GLY A 171 3.90 2.93 -2.65
N SER A 172 3.99 1.66 -3.01
CA SER A 172 5.19 0.82 -3.03
C SER A 172 6.11 1.05 -4.24
N GLY A 173 6.00 2.17 -4.95
CA GLY A 173 6.83 2.46 -6.12
C GLY A 173 8.34 2.30 -5.88
N ALA A 174 8.81 2.48 -4.64
CA ALA A 174 10.19 2.21 -4.25
C ALA A 174 10.54 0.71 -4.36
N ILE A 175 9.63 -0.19 -3.97
CA ILE A 175 9.79 -1.65 -4.07
C ILE A 175 9.68 -2.11 -5.52
N GLU A 176 8.70 -1.61 -6.27
CA GLU A 176 8.54 -1.94 -7.70
C GLU A 176 9.78 -1.58 -8.50
N SER A 177 10.34 -0.38 -8.26
CA SER A 177 11.60 0.06 -8.85
C SER A 177 12.74 -0.90 -8.50
N THR A 178 12.79 -1.39 -7.26
CA THR A 178 13.78 -2.36 -6.78
C THR A 178 13.64 -3.70 -7.48
N CYS A 179 12.43 -4.24 -7.54
CA CYS A 179 12.15 -5.50 -8.23
C CYS A 179 12.53 -5.43 -9.71
N LYS A 180 12.24 -4.32 -10.39
CA LYS A 180 12.66 -4.09 -11.79
C LYS A 180 14.19 -4.06 -11.93
N GLN A 181 14.91 -3.43 -10.99
CA GLN A 181 16.37 -3.41 -11.01
C GLN A 181 16.98 -4.80 -10.81
N TYR A 182 16.46 -5.60 -9.88
CA TYR A 182 16.88 -6.98 -9.69
C TYR A 182 16.60 -7.83 -10.92
N GLN A 183 15.40 -7.77 -11.48
CA GLN A 183 15.06 -8.48 -12.70
C GLN A 183 15.98 -8.11 -13.87
N GLY A 184 16.29 -6.82 -14.03
CA GLY A 184 17.20 -6.33 -15.07
C GLY A 184 18.64 -6.85 -14.91
N ARG A 185 19.12 -7.01 -13.68
CA ARG A 185 20.45 -7.55 -13.38
C ARG A 185 20.56 -9.05 -13.55
N PHE A 186 19.49 -9.81 -13.25
CA PHE A 186 19.48 -11.26 -13.36
C PHE A 186 19.07 -11.77 -14.75
N LYS A 187 18.37 -10.96 -15.55
CA LYS A 187 17.90 -11.36 -16.89
C LYS A 187 18.76 -10.86 -18.04
N ARG A 188 19.78 -10.04 -17.76
CA ARG A 188 20.76 -9.62 -18.78
C ARG A 188 21.98 -10.53 -18.68
N PRO A 189 22.31 -11.30 -19.75
CA PRO A 189 23.57 -12.02 -19.86
C PRO A 189 24.76 -11.04 -19.86
#